data_8a0f75960436a7c8d54eac53484658cb
#
_entry.id   8a0f75960436a7c8d54eac53484658cb
#
_cell.length_a   1.000
_cell.length_b   1.000
_cell.length_c   1.000
_cell.angle_alpha   90.00
_cell.angle_beta   90.00
_cell.angle_gamma   90.00
#
_symmetry.space_group_name_H-M   'P 1'
#
loop_
_entity.id
_entity.type
_entity.pdbx_description
1 polymer ?
#
loop_
_entity_poly.entity_id
_entity_poly.type
_entity_poly.pdbx_seq_one_letter_code
_entity_poly.pdbx_strand_id
1 'polypeptide(L)'
;MSKGSYLHEYLTNLPDFIFDYIEIYYTGESINTQIGYCIDLRIFLEYLQKFRFKSVEKLEDFTCEHMGEVKAQDIIRFKAYLKEYESTYISPDGKKVTRTRRNSSFGINRKLSSVRGLFSYLYKTDQISENVTDKIDMNKLHQQIKKPLSTQETMRLLDILYNGERFFTGRYLTEYMRTKQRDIAIFISYLGTGVRVSELVNLNIQDICFDTSSFIVTRKGGDEQEIFMPVQVENELFKYIEERKSLDGIKDNNALFISRQGKRMTVSSVEKMIKKYCTAAGIIDPDKSRPHALRRTFACRLLEDGVDIKMVAELMGHKNIEVTHKFYAQYNSAAKRDVMRNIDVTGDIK
;
A
#
# COMPACT_ATOMS: atom_id res chain seq x y z
N MET A 1 1.45 20.73 10.33
CA MET A 1 2.79 20.71 9.74
C MET A 1 2.64 20.51 8.24
N SER A 2 3.31 21.29 7.40
CA SER A 2 3.32 21.09 5.96
C SER A 2 4.02 19.75 5.63
N LYS A 3 3.69 19.12 4.51
CA LYS A 3 4.30 17.83 4.10
C LYS A 3 5.83 17.93 3.97
N GLY A 4 6.36 19.10 3.61
CA GLY A 4 7.81 19.35 3.53
C GLY A 4 8.51 19.37 4.89
N SER A 5 7.87 19.89 5.94
CA SER A 5 8.40 19.86 7.31
C SER A 5 8.60 18.42 7.82
N TYR A 6 7.78 17.48 7.36
CA TYR A 6 7.82 16.07 7.78
C TYR A 6 9.00 15.29 7.12
N LEU A 7 9.29 15.53 5.84
CA LEU A 7 10.45 14.91 5.18
C LEU A 7 11.78 15.40 5.79
N HIS A 8 11.86 16.69 6.08
CA HIS A 8 13.05 17.29 6.68
C HIS A 8 13.44 16.64 8.02
N GLU A 9 12.48 16.20 8.83
CA GLU A 9 12.72 15.46 10.07
C GLU A 9 13.47 14.15 9.81
N TYR A 10 13.18 13.45 8.71
CA TYR A 10 13.88 12.20 8.34
C TYR A 10 15.27 12.44 7.73
N LEU A 11 15.50 13.60 7.13
CA LEU A 11 16.79 14.00 6.59
C LEU A 11 17.75 14.53 7.67
N THR A 12 17.22 14.99 8.79
CA THR A 12 18.03 15.47 9.93
C THR A 12 19.04 14.41 10.37
N ASN A 13 20.29 14.82 10.55
CA ASN A 13 21.43 13.96 10.89
C ASN A 13 21.77 12.91 9.80
N LEU A 14 21.50 13.20 8.53
CA LEU A 14 22.02 12.45 7.39
C LEU A 14 23.01 13.34 6.60
N PRO A 15 23.98 12.75 5.88
CA PRO A 15 24.95 13.48 5.08
C PRO A 15 24.30 14.30 3.95
N ASP A 16 24.96 15.40 3.54
CA ASP A 16 24.46 16.30 2.48
C ASP A 16 24.21 15.58 1.16
N PHE A 17 25.06 14.63 0.77
CA PHE A 17 24.84 13.88 -0.47
C PHE A 17 23.56 13.02 -0.47
N ILE A 18 23.03 12.64 0.70
CA ILE A 18 21.71 11.99 0.81
C ILE A 18 20.61 13.02 0.69
N PHE A 19 20.79 14.22 1.25
CA PHE A 19 19.85 15.32 1.05
C PHE A 19 19.72 15.65 -0.43
N ASP A 20 20.84 15.85 -1.13
CA ASP A 20 20.88 16.14 -2.56
C ASP A 20 20.23 15.01 -3.38
N TYR A 21 20.48 13.76 -3.04
CA TYR A 21 19.86 12.61 -3.70
C TYR A 21 18.34 12.59 -3.53
N ILE A 22 17.84 12.82 -2.33
CA ILE A 22 16.41 12.72 -2.02
C ILE A 22 15.63 13.95 -2.48
N GLU A 23 16.12 15.17 -2.18
CA GLU A 23 15.39 16.43 -2.42
C GLU A 23 15.61 16.96 -3.83
N ILE A 24 16.80 16.79 -4.41
CA ILE A 24 17.15 17.35 -5.70
C ILE A 24 16.96 16.33 -6.83
N TYR A 25 17.55 15.15 -6.68
CA TYR A 25 17.52 14.13 -7.74
C TYR A 25 16.19 13.35 -7.78
N TYR A 26 15.57 13.12 -6.63
CA TYR A 26 14.35 12.30 -6.48
C TYR A 26 13.07 13.12 -6.31
N THR A 27 13.04 14.37 -6.76
CA THR A 27 11.93 15.33 -6.59
C THR A 27 10.60 14.85 -7.17
N GLY A 28 10.59 14.01 -8.20
CA GLY A 28 9.37 13.49 -8.85
C GLY A 28 8.63 12.38 -8.10
N GLU A 29 9.20 11.86 -7.01
CA GLU A 29 8.62 10.77 -6.25
C GLU A 29 7.71 11.25 -5.10
N SER A 30 6.83 10.36 -4.64
CA SER A 30 5.97 10.69 -3.50
C SER A 30 6.79 10.86 -2.22
N ILE A 31 6.37 11.78 -1.34
CA ILE A 31 7.00 12.01 -0.03
C ILE A 31 7.16 10.71 0.78
N ASN A 32 6.19 9.79 0.70
CA ASN A 32 6.30 8.50 1.38
C ASN A 32 7.43 7.62 0.79
N THR A 33 7.70 7.72 -0.51
CA THR A 33 8.83 7.04 -1.16
C THR A 33 10.15 7.66 -0.68
N GLN A 34 10.23 8.98 -0.67
CA GLN A 34 11.42 9.72 -0.19
C GLN A 34 11.72 9.38 1.29
N ILE A 35 10.72 9.42 2.16
CA ILE A 35 10.85 9.01 3.57
C ILE A 35 11.31 7.54 3.68
N GLY A 36 10.74 6.66 2.87
CA GLY A 36 11.15 5.26 2.83
C GLY A 36 12.64 5.10 2.49
N TYR A 37 13.14 5.90 1.56
CA TYR A 37 14.56 5.92 1.18
C TYR A 37 15.43 6.50 2.28
N CYS A 38 15.04 7.61 2.93
CA CYS A 38 15.75 8.14 4.09
C CYS A 38 15.94 7.09 5.19
N ILE A 39 14.87 6.36 5.52
CA ILE A 39 14.93 5.29 6.53
C ILE A 39 15.87 4.16 6.11
N ASP A 40 15.79 3.72 4.85
CA ASP A 40 16.62 2.63 4.35
C ASP A 40 18.11 3.01 4.28
N LEU A 41 18.41 4.23 3.83
CA LEU A 41 19.77 4.75 3.75
C LEU A 41 20.37 5.00 5.13
N ARG A 42 19.56 5.46 6.10
CA ARG A 42 19.99 5.56 7.51
C ARG A 42 20.42 4.19 8.03
N ILE A 43 19.65 3.13 7.81
CA ILE A 43 20.00 1.76 8.24
C ILE A 43 21.32 1.32 7.57
N PHE A 44 21.54 1.69 6.32
CA PHE A 44 22.78 1.37 5.61
C PHE A 44 23.97 2.09 6.21
N LEU A 45 23.87 3.39 6.48
CA LEU A 45 24.94 4.17 7.12
C LEU A 45 25.23 3.69 8.55
N GLU A 46 24.22 3.39 9.35
CA GLU A 46 24.37 2.79 10.69
C GLU A 46 25.14 1.44 10.62
N TYR A 47 24.82 0.63 9.60
CA TYR A 47 25.57 -0.61 9.35
C TYR A 47 27.03 -0.33 9.00
N LEU A 48 27.31 0.61 8.08
CA LEU A 48 28.67 0.98 7.68
C LEU A 48 29.46 1.56 8.85
N GLN A 49 28.89 2.42 9.66
CA GLN A 49 29.47 2.97 10.87
C GLN A 49 29.88 1.85 11.84
N LYS A 50 28.99 0.90 12.08
CA LYS A 50 29.22 -0.19 13.04
C LYS A 50 30.30 -1.18 12.58
N PHE A 51 30.35 -1.49 11.29
CA PHE A 51 31.15 -2.64 10.80
C PHE A 51 32.32 -2.26 9.87
N ARG A 52 32.28 -1.08 9.25
CA ARG A 52 33.29 -0.67 8.26
C ARG A 52 34.04 0.60 8.68
N PHE A 53 33.34 1.66 9.01
CA PHE A 53 33.89 2.99 9.28
C PHE A 53 33.70 3.37 10.77
N LYS A 54 34.36 2.66 11.66
CA LYS A 54 34.23 2.83 13.12
C LYS A 54 34.76 4.17 13.64
N SER A 55 35.53 4.88 12.85
CA SER A 55 36.05 6.22 13.15
C SER A 55 35.00 7.33 12.90
N VAL A 56 33.96 7.07 12.13
CA VAL A 56 32.87 8.03 11.88
C VAL A 56 31.98 8.05 13.12
N GLU A 57 31.95 9.16 13.82
CA GLU A 57 31.18 9.27 15.07
C GLU A 57 29.68 9.52 14.85
N LYS A 58 29.33 10.33 13.82
CA LYS A 58 27.95 10.66 13.49
C LYS A 58 27.65 10.30 12.04
N LEU A 59 26.37 10.02 11.75
CA LEU A 59 25.98 9.68 10.37
C LEU A 59 26.15 10.85 9.41
N GLU A 60 26.00 12.08 9.88
CA GLU A 60 26.21 13.31 9.10
C GLU A 60 27.67 13.50 8.65
N ASP A 61 28.64 12.85 9.30
CA ASP A 61 30.07 12.94 8.97
C ASP A 61 30.49 12.00 7.82
N PHE A 62 29.58 11.18 7.29
CA PHE A 62 29.89 10.40 6.10
C PHE A 62 30.08 11.30 4.88
N THR A 63 31.09 11.01 4.06
CA THR A 63 31.39 11.73 2.83
C THR A 63 31.25 10.82 1.60
N CYS A 64 31.27 11.41 0.40
CA CYS A 64 31.33 10.64 -0.84
C CYS A 64 32.57 9.79 -0.97
N GLU A 65 33.71 10.19 -0.35
CA GLU A 65 34.95 9.39 -0.29
C GLU A 65 34.69 8.07 0.46
N HIS A 66 34.02 8.13 1.63
CA HIS A 66 33.65 6.91 2.34
C HIS A 66 32.76 6.01 1.47
N MET A 67 31.83 6.58 0.68
CA MET A 67 31.03 5.78 -0.25
C MET A 67 31.85 5.17 -1.36
N GLY A 68 32.87 5.88 -1.88
CA GLY A 68 33.82 5.34 -2.86
C GLY A 68 34.69 4.20 -2.34
N GLU A 69 34.95 4.13 -1.03
CA GLU A 69 35.68 3.03 -0.40
C GLU A 69 34.83 1.78 -0.12
N VAL A 70 33.49 1.87 -0.21
CA VAL A 70 32.61 0.71 -0.01
C VAL A 70 32.86 -0.32 -1.09
N LYS A 71 33.04 -1.59 -0.68
CA LYS A 71 33.27 -2.72 -1.59
C LYS A 71 32.01 -3.55 -1.77
N ALA A 72 31.95 -4.28 -2.87
CA ALA A 72 30.84 -5.23 -3.12
C ALA A 72 30.61 -6.18 -1.94
N GLN A 73 31.69 -6.60 -1.26
CA GLN A 73 31.63 -7.45 -0.08
C GLN A 73 30.86 -6.80 1.10
N ASP A 74 30.98 -5.48 1.28
CA ASP A 74 30.25 -4.75 2.32
C ASP A 74 28.75 -4.77 2.05
N ILE A 75 28.34 -4.63 0.79
CA ILE A 75 26.94 -4.73 0.37
C ILE A 75 26.40 -6.16 0.57
N ILE A 76 27.19 -7.19 0.23
CA ILE A 76 26.81 -8.60 0.46
C ILE A 76 26.61 -8.85 1.96
N ARG A 77 27.50 -8.36 2.81
CA ARG A 77 27.37 -8.46 4.28
C ARG A 77 26.17 -7.66 4.80
N PHE A 78 25.94 -6.46 4.26
CA PHE A 78 24.73 -5.69 4.58
C PHE A 78 23.44 -6.45 4.21
N LYS A 79 23.39 -7.06 3.02
CA LYS A 79 22.27 -7.92 2.61
C LYS A 79 22.02 -9.07 3.60
N ALA A 80 23.08 -9.68 4.13
CA ALA A 80 22.97 -10.71 5.15
C ALA A 80 22.50 -10.15 6.51
N TYR A 81 23.03 -8.99 6.92
CA TYR A 81 22.63 -8.26 8.12
C TYR A 81 21.15 -7.90 8.12
N LEU A 82 20.61 -7.50 6.97
CA LEU A 82 19.18 -7.15 6.83
C LEU A 82 18.23 -8.31 7.11
N LYS A 83 18.68 -9.57 7.12
CA LYS A 83 17.80 -10.71 7.47
C LYS A 83 17.26 -10.57 8.89
N GLU A 84 18.15 -10.21 9.81
CA GLU A 84 17.82 -9.97 11.21
C GLU A 84 18.81 -8.95 11.80
N TYR A 85 18.31 -7.83 12.32
CA TYR A 85 19.11 -6.78 12.92
C TYR A 85 18.36 -6.07 14.04
N GLU A 86 19.11 -5.44 14.93
CA GLU A 86 18.57 -4.60 15.99
C GLU A 86 18.40 -3.17 15.49
N SER A 87 17.26 -2.59 15.71
CA SER A 87 16.93 -1.20 15.45
C SER A 87 16.58 -0.52 16.77
N THR A 88 17.26 0.57 17.07
CA THR A 88 17.03 1.37 18.27
C THR A 88 16.33 2.67 17.89
N TYR A 89 15.29 3.03 18.63
CA TYR A 89 14.58 4.30 18.46
C TYR A 89 14.21 4.88 19.83
N ILE A 90 13.96 6.17 19.87
CA ILE A 90 13.46 6.85 21.06
C ILE A 90 11.92 6.80 21.01
N SER A 91 11.31 6.22 22.03
CA SER A 91 9.85 6.17 22.16
C SER A 91 9.30 7.56 22.56
N PRO A 92 7.97 7.82 22.37
CA PRO A 92 7.37 9.12 22.71
C PRO A 92 7.55 9.56 24.17
N ASP A 93 7.82 8.61 25.08
CA ASP A 93 8.14 8.85 26.50
C ASP A 93 9.64 9.05 26.77
N GLY A 94 10.44 9.25 25.69
CA GLY A 94 11.88 9.55 25.78
C GLY A 94 12.78 8.35 26.06
N LYS A 95 12.23 7.12 26.12
CA LYS A 95 13.03 5.91 26.40
C LYS A 95 13.65 5.35 25.15
N LYS A 96 14.91 4.93 25.25
CA LYS A 96 15.60 4.18 24.18
C LYS A 96 15.06 2.76 24.13
N VAL A 97 14.43 2.39 23.01
CA VAL A 97 13.86 1.06 22.79
C VAL A 97 14.58 0.36 21.64
N THR A 98 15.15 -0.79 21.93
CA THR A 98 15.77 -1.66 20.92
C THR A 98 14.81 -2.79 20.55
N ARG A 99 14.63 -3.02 19.26
CA ARG A 99 13.80 -4.11 18.72
C ARG A 99 14.55 -4.88 17.65
N THR A 100 14.45 -6.19 17.72
CA THR A 100 14.91 -7.06 16.64
C THR A 100 13.96 -6.93 15.44
N ARG A 101 14.53 -6.63 14.28
CA ARG A 101 13.83 -6.50 12.99
C ARG A 101 14.21 -7.69 12.10
N ARG A 102 13.18 -8.37 11.58
CA ARG A 102 13.33 -9.43 10.58
C ARG A 102 12.70 -8.98 9.27
N ASN A 103 13.43 -9.11 8.18
CA ASN A 103 12.94 -8.74 6.86
C ASN A 103 12.68 -9.98 6.00
N SER A 104 11.58 -9.96 5.25
CA SER A 104 11.37 -10.86 4.12
C SER A 104 12.32 -10.53 2.97
N SER A 105 12.45 -11.44 1.99
CA SER A 105 13.23 -11.18 0.76
C SER A 105 12.77 -9.92 0.03
N PHE A 106 11.47 -9.60 0.03
CA PHE A 106 10.94 -8.35 -0.51
C PHE A 106 11.44 -7.12 0.26
N GLY A 107 11.42 -7.17 1.60
CA GLY A 107 11.90 -6.08 2.45
C GLY A 107 13.41 -5.85 2.29
N ILE A 108 14.19 -6.91 2.13
CA ILE A 108 15.63 -6.85 1.85
C ILE A 108 15.86 -6.20 0.49
N ASN A 109 15.19 -6.68 -0.57
CA ASN A 109 15.34 -6.14 -1.92
C ASN A 109 14.95 -4.67 -1.99
N ARG A 110 13.88 -4.25 -1.30
CA ARG A 110 13.48 -2.84 -1.24
C ARG A 110 14.59 -1.96 -0.67
N LYS A 111 15.19 -2.37 0.47
CA LYS A 111 16.30 -1.64 1.10
C LYS A 111 17.54 -1.60 0.22
N LEU A 112 17.86 -2.70 -0.43
CA LEU A 112 18.96 -2.74 -1.41
C LEU A 112 18.69 -1.85 -2.62
N SER A 113 17.42 -1.70 -3.06
CA SER A 113 17.05 -0.79 -4.14
C SER A 113 17.32 0.66 -3.78
N SER A 114 17.08 1.07 -2.52
CA SER A 114 17.41 2.42 -2.05
C SER A 114 18.91 2.67 -2.08
N VAL A 115 19.72 1.69 -1.63
CA VAL A 115 21.19 1.76 -1.69
C VAL A 115 21.68 1.81 -3.14
N ARG A 116 21.14 0.96 -4.03
CA ARG A 116 21.47 1.00 -5.47
C ARG A 116 21.18 2.36 -6.10
N GLY A 117 20.03 2.93 -5.78
CA GLY A 117 19.63 4.24 -6.26
C GLY A 117 20.65 5.30 -5.86
N LEU A 118 21.09 5.31 -4.59
CA LEU A 118 22.11 6.23 -4.10
C LEU A 118 23.46 6.03 -4.84
N PHE A 119 23.98 4.80 -4.92
CA PHE A 119 25.24 4.54 -5.61
C PHE A 119 25.17 4.87 -7.10
N SER A 120 24.04 4.62 -7.76
CA SER A 120 23.82 5.03 -9.16
C SER A 120 23.81 6.55 -9.31
N TYR A 121 23.23 7.29 -8.37
CA TYR A 121 23.26 8.75 -8.33
C TYR A 121 24.69 9.26 -8.16
N LEU A 122 25.40 8.82 -7.12
CA LEU A 122 26.78 9.26 -6.85
C LEU A 122 27.72 8.96 -8.02
N TYR A 123 27.55 7.82 -8.68
CA TYR A 123 28.34 7.46 -9.87
C TYR A 123 28.01 8.36 -11.07
N LYS A 124 26.73 8.63 -11.33
CA LYS A 124 26.29 9.49 -12.45
C LYS A 124 26.64 10.96 -12.27
N THR A 125 26.89 11.39 -11.05
CA THR A 125 27.31 12.75 -10.70
C THR A 125 28.81 12.85 -10.42
N ASP A 126 29.57 11.85 -10.83
CA ASP A 126 31.06 11.77 -10.71
C ASP A 126 31.58 11.92 -9.27
N GLN A 127 30.73 11.63 -8.26
CA GLN A 127 31.14 11.69 -6.84
C GLN A 127 31.84 10.41 -6.37
N ILE A 128 31.68 9.31 -7.10
CA ILE A 128 32.41 8.04 -6.90
C ILE A 128 32.85 7.47 -8.26
N SER A 129 33.94 6.75 -8.29
CA SER A 129 34.53 6.21 -9.52
C SER A 129 33.88 4.92 -10.02
N GLU A 130 33.16 4.20 -9.18
CA GLU A 130 32.56 2.90 -9.50
C GLU A 130 31.24 2.69 -8.74
N ASN A 131 30.23 2.13 -9.42
CA ASN A 131 29.00 1.66 -8.79
C ASN A 131 29.14 0.18 -8.37
N VAL A 132 29.60 -0.08 -7.17
CA VAL A 132 29.80 -1.43 -6.65
C VAL A 132 28.51 -2.25 -6.52
N THR A 133 27.35 -1.59 -6.49
CA THR A 133 26.06 -2.28 -6.33
C THR A 133 25.61 -3.01 -7.59
N ASP A 134 26.18 -2.69 -8.76
CA ASP A 134 25.87 -3.38 -10.02
C ASP A 134 26.37 -4.83 -10.02
N LYS A 135 27.37 -5.13 -9.16
CA LYS A 135 27.91 -6.47 -8.96
C LYS A 135 27.06 -7.35 -8.02
N ILE A 136 25.96 -6.83 -7.49
CA ILE A 136 25.19 -7.52 -6.44
C ILE A 136 23.87 -8.04 -6.99
N ASP A 137 23.65 -9.32 -6.85
CA ASP A 137 22.36 -9.94 -7.21
C ASP A 137 21.29 -9.67 -6.14
N MET A 138 20.11 -9.28 -6.60
CA MET A 138 18.91 -9.20 -5.76
C MET A 138 18.41 -10.61 -5.39
N ASN A 139 17.72 -10.74 -4.26
CA ASN A 139 17.09 -12.01 -3.93
C ASN A 139 16.05 -12.40 -4.99
N LYS A 140 16.03 -13.66 -5.38
CA LYS A 140 14.94 -14.19 -6.19
C LYS A 140 13.64 -14.09 -5.35
N LEU A 141 12.65 -13.44 -5.92
CA LEU A 141 11.36 -13.25 -5.26
C LEU A 141 10.38 -14.31 -5.76
N HIS A 142 9.96 -15.19 -4.88
CA HIS A 142 8.81 -16.05 -5.15
C HIS A 142 7.54 -15.29 -4.75
N GLN A 143 6.82 -14.77 -5.75
CA GLN A 143 5.53 -14.14 -5.50
C GLN A 143 4.52 -15.23 -5.13
N GLN A 144 4.07 -15.21 -3.87
CA GLN A 144 2.90 -16.00 -3.50
C GLN A 144 1.65 -15.38 -4.15
N ILE A 145 0.81 -16.24 -4.69
CA ILE A 145 -0.49 -15.84 -5.27
C ILE A 145 -1.37 -15.33 -4.12
N LYS A 146 -1.60 -14.04 -4.09
CA LYS A 146 -2.52 -13.44 -3.11
C LYS A 146 -3.95 -13.65 -3.59
N LYS A 147 -4.70 -14.51 -2.90
CA LYS A 147 -6.07 -14.84 -3.27
C LYS A 147 -7.04 -13.68 -2.98
N PRO A 148 -8.08 -13.49 -3.81
CA PRO A 148 -9.20 -12.61 -3.48
C PRO A 148 -10.05 -13.21 -2.36
N LEU A 149 -11.06 -12.50 -1.90
CA LEU A 149 -12.11 -13.08 -1.07
C LEU A 149 -12.94 -14.06 -1.94
N SER A 150 -13.24 -15.22 -1.39
CA SER A 150 -14.20 -16.13 -2.02
C SER A 150 -15.62 -15.55 -1.94
N THR A 151 -16.53 -16.07 -2.75
CA THR A 151 -17.95 -15.69 -2.69
C THR A 151 -18.54 -15.86 -1.29
N GLN A 152 -18.21 -16.97 -0.59
CA GLN A 152 -18.68 -17.22 0.78
C GLN A 152 -18.08 -16.24 1.79
N GLU A 153 -16.79 -15.92 1.67
CA GLU A 153 -16.13 -14.90 2.53
C GLU A 153 -16.75 -13.52 2.31
N THR A 154 -17.03 -13.18 1.06
CA THR A 154 -17.68 -11.91 0.71
C THR A 154 -19.11 -11.84 1.26
N MET A 155 -19.89 -12.92 1.15
CA MET A 155 -21.27 -12.96 1.69
C MET A 155 -21.27 -12.80 3.22
N ARG A 156 -20.37 -13.51 3.94
CA ARG A 156 -20.25 -13.37 5.40
C ARG A 156 -19.84 -11.96 5.80
N LEU A 157 -18.90 -11.36 5.05
CA LEU A 157 -18.47 -9.99 5.30
C LEU A 157 -19.60 -8.99 5.11
N LEU A 158 -20.39 -9.13 4.05
CA LEU A 158 -21.58 -8.29 3.78
C LEU A 158 -22.65 -8.50 4.86
N ASP A 159 -22.90 -9.73 5.31
CA ASP A 159 -23.86 -9.99 6.39
C ASP A 159 -23.47 -9.24 7.68
N ILE A 160 -22.19 -9.28 8.05
CA ILE A 160 -21.71 -8.52 9.22
C ILE A 160 -21.76 -7.01 9.02
N LEU A 161 -21.52 -6.53 7.80
CA LEU A 161 -21.63 -5.11 7.49
C LEU A 161 -23.06 -4.59 7.61
N TYR A 162 -24.05 -5.33 7.13
CA TYR A 162 -25.45 -4.92 7.16
C TYR A 162 -26.18 -5.28 8.46
N ASN A 163 -25.81 -6.40 9.09
CA ASN A 163 -26.50 -6.98 10.26
C ASN A 163 -25.56 -7.12 11.47
N GLY A 164 -24.59 -6.22 11.61
CA GLY A 164 -23.56 -6.29 12.66
C GLY A 164 -24.10 -6.28 14.09
N GLU A 165 -25.35 -5.80 14.29
CA GLU A 165 -26.06 -5.88 15.57
C GLU A 165 -26.24 -7.30 16.09
N ARG A 166 -26.20 -8.32 15.21
CA ARG A 166 -26.25 -9.74 15.58
C ARG A 166 -24.88 -10.30 16.01
N PHE A 167 -23.81 -9.61 15.67
CA PHE A 167 -22.43 -10.10 15.81
C PHE A 167 -21.60 -9.31 16.83
N PHE A 168 -21.90 -8.00 16.99
CA PHE A 168 -21.18 -7.14 17.92
C PHE A 168 -21.96 -6.94 19.20
N THR A 169 -21.23 -6.83 20.32
CA THR A 169 -21.80 -6.58 21.66
C THR A 169 -21.05 -5.45 22.38
N GLY A 170 -21.66 -4.87 23.40
CA GLY A 170 -21.05 -3.86 24.24
C GLY A 170 -20.49 -2.68 23.45
N ARG A 171 -19.26 -2.28 23.75
CA ARG A 171 -18.59 -1.15 23.09
C ARG A 171 -18.49 -1.32 21.56
N TYR A 172 -18.29 -2.54 21.07
CA TYR A 172 -18.18 -2.78 19.63
C TYR A 172 -19.52 -2.58 18.91
N LEU A 173 -20.64 -2.94 19.55
CA LEU A 173 -21.98 -2.66 19.01
C LEU A 173 -22.25 -1.15 18.97
N THR A 174 -21.94 -0.42 20.04
CA THR A 174 -22.11 1.04 20.06
C THR A 174 -21.28 1.71 18.96
N GLU A 175 -20.06 1.25 18.77
CA GLU A 175 -19.19 1.78 17.70
C GLU A 175 -19.75 1.44 16.31
N TYR A 176 -20.21 0.21 16.09
CA TYR A 176 -20.82 -0.23 14.85
C TYR A 176 -22.06 0.63 14.50
N MET A 177 -22.98 0.79 15.43
CA MET A 177 -24.21 1.59 15.21
C MET A 177 -23.91 3.04 14.79
N ARG A 178 -22.85 3.64 15.33
CA ARG A 178 -22.42 5.02 15.01
C ARG A 178 -21.71 5.17 13.68
N THR A 179 -21.19 4.09 13.11
CA THR A 179 -20.36 4.14 11.90
C THR A 179 -20.88 3.23 10.79
N LYS A 180 -22.04 2.58 11.01
CA LYS A 180 -22.58 1.55 10.13
C LYS A 180 -22.66 2.02 8.68
N GLN A 181 -23.35 3.11 8.43
CA GLN A 181 -23.61 3.56 7.06
C GLN A 181 -22.32 4.01 6.35
N ARG A 182 -21.41 4.70 7.06
CA ARG A 182 -20.08 5.04 6.55
C ARG A 182 -19.29 3.81 6.16
N ASP A 183 -19.23 2.82 7.07
CA ASP A 183 -18.44 1.61 6.88
C ASP A 183 -19.00 0.78 5.72
N ILE A 184 -20.35 0.67 5.59
CA ILE A 184 -21.00 0.06 4.42
C ILE A 184 -20.61 0.79 3.14
N ALA A 185 -20.75 2.11 3.08
CA ALA A 185 -20.42 2.89 1.89
C ALA A 185 -18.95 2.68 1.46
N ILE A 186 -18.01 2.62 2.41
CA ILE A 186 -16.59 2.35 2.13
C ILE A 186 -16.40 0.94 1.53
N PHE A 187 -16.97 -0.10 2.15
CA PHE A 187 -16.80 -1.47 1.67
C PHE A 187 -17.45 -1.70 0.30
N ILE A 188 -18.65 -1.15 0.10
CA ILE A 188 -19.38 -1.27 -1.18
C ILE A 188 -18.63 -0.51 -2.27
N SER A 189 -18.04 0.66 -1.98
CA SER A 189 -17.16 1.36 -2.92
C SER A 189 -15.95 0.51 -3.33
N TYR A 190 -15.28 -0.19 -2.39
CA TYR A 190 -14.19 -1.10 -2.74
C TYR A 190 -14.64 -2.27 -3.62
N LEU A 191 -15.73 -2.92 -3.24
CA LEU A 191 -16.23 -4.12 -3.91
C LEU A 191 -16.88 -3.82 -5.25
N GLY A 192 -17.35 -2.58 -5.46
CA GLY A 192 -18.03 -2.16 -6.69
C GLY A 192 -17.16 -1.36 -7.67
N THR A 193 -16.05 -0.77 -7.20
CA THR A 193 -15.21 0.09 -8.08
C THR A 193 -13.72 -0.26 -8.03
N GLY A 194 -13.31 -1.03 -7.06
CA GLY A 194 -11.91 -1.39 -6.88
C GLY A 194 -10.97 -0.20 -6.62
N VAL A 195 -11.46 0.93 -6.15
CA VAL A 195 -10.69 2.14 -5.83
C VAL A 195 -9.51 1.86 -4.88
N ARG A 196 -8.39 2.58 -5.00
CA ARG A 196 -7.27 2.44 -4.05
C ARG A 196 -7.58 3.11 -2.71
N VAL A 197 -7.00 2.58 -1.62
CA VAL A 197 -7.25 3.14 -0.28
C VAL A 197 -6.88 4.63 -0.18
N SER A 198 -5.77 5.04 -0.80
CA SER A 198 -5.35 6.44 -0.83
C SER A 198 -6.31 7.32 -1.65
N GLU A 199 -6.85 6.81 -2.74
CA GLU A 199 -7.84 7.49 -3.55
C GLU A 199 -9.14 7.67 -2.77
N LEU A 200 -9.64 6.59 -2.17
CA LEU A 200 -10.90 6.61 -1.39
C LEU A 200 -10.84 7.59 -0.20
N VAL A 201 -9.76 7.58 0.59
CA VAL A 201 -9.67 8.48 1.76
C VAL A 201 -9.51 9.95 1.37
N ASN A 202 -9.02 10.22 0.15
CA ASN A 202 -8.84 11.59 -0.35
C ASN A 202 -10.09 12.15 -1.02
N LEU A 203 -11.12 11.34 -1.30
CA LEU A 203 -12.37 11.83 -1.88
C LEU A 203 -12.98 12.94 -1.04
N ASN A 204 -13.47 13.96 -1.73
CA ASN A 204 -14.33 15.01 -1.19
C ASN A 204 -15.78 14.74 -1.57
N ILE A 205 -16.72 15.38 -0.91
CA ILE A 205 -18.14 15.28 -1.27
C ILE A 205 -18.37 15.75 -2.69
N GLN A 206 -17.72 16.85 -3.08
CA GLN A 206 -17.86 17.44 -4.42
C GLN A 206 -17.31 16.57 -5.55
N ASP A 207 -16.47 15.56 -5.24
CA ASP A 207 -15.91 14.64 -6.24
C ASP A 207 -16.96 13.60 -6.69
N ILE A 208 -18.10 13.52 -5.99
CA ILE A 208 -19.19 12.58 -6.31
C ILE A 208 -20.20 13.28 -7.21
N CYS A 209 -20.46 12.69 -8.37
CA CYS A 209 -21.50 13.14 -9.32
C CYS A 209 -22.57 12.06 -9.44
N PHE A 210 -23.75 12.34 -8.91
CA PHE A 210 -24.89 11.42 -9.00
C PHE A 210 -25.56 11.47 -10.38
N ASP A 211 -25.46 12.58 -11.11
CA ASP A 211 -26.03 12.72 -12.44
C ASP A 211 -25.36 11.80 -13.47
N THR A 212 -24.05 11.59 -13.32
CA THR A 212 -23.26 10.70 -14.17
C THR A 212 -22.97 9.34 -13.52
N SER A 213 -23.48 9.11 -12.32
CA SER A 213 -23.17 7.91 -11.51
C SER A 213 -21.66 7.65 -11.44
N SER A 214 -20.85 8.69 -11.14
CA SER A 214 -19.40 8.62 -11.13
C SER A 214 -18.77 9.41 -9.99
N PHE A 215 -17.48 9.21 -9.76
CA PHE A 215 -16.65 10.07 -8.93
C PHE A 215 -15.23 10.21 -9.49
N ILE A 216 -14.61 11.35 -9.19
CA ILE A 216 -13.26 11.68 -9.67
C ILE A 216 -12.23 11.34 -8.59
N VAL A 217 -11.18 10.61 -8.97
CA VAL A 217 -10.03 10.31 -8.10
C VAL A 217 -8.75 10.88 -8.67
N THR A 218 -7.89 11.40 -7.80
CA THR A 218 -6.54 11.81 -8.18
C THR A 218 -5.59 10.61 -8.07
N ARG A 219 -4.97 10.22 -9.18
CA ARG A 219 -4.00 9.12 -9.28
C ARG A 219 -2.60 9.57 -8.82
N LYS A 220 -1.70 8.58 -8.62
CA LYS A 220 -0.27 8.88 -8.39
C LYS A 220 0.30 9.65 -9.58
N GLY A 221 0.79 10.86 -9.33
CA GLY A 221 1.28 11.78 -10.38
C GLY A 221 0.38 13.00 -10.62
N GLY A 222 -0.81 13.04 -9.99
CA GLY A 222 -1.74 14.18 -10.10
C GLY A 222 -2.80 14.01 -11.19
N ASP A 223 -2.73 12.95 -12.00
CA ASP A 223 -3.73 12.69 -13.04
C ASP A 223 -5.10 12.41 -12.39
N GLU A 224 -6.15 13.03 -12.88
CA GLU A 224 -7.53 12.75 -12.51
C GLU A 224 -8.11 11.61 -13.34
N GLN A 225 -8.89 10.78 -12.72
CA GLN A 225 -9.62 9.70 -13.39
C GLN A 225 -11.05 9.63 -12.88
N GLU A 226 -11.99 9.61 -13.80
CA GLU A 226 -13.37 9.30 -13.53
C GLU A 226 -13.57 7.81 -13.29
N ILE A 227 -14.34 7.47 -12.25
CA ILE A 227 -14.70 6.10 -11.90
C ILE A 227 -16.22 6.01 -11.85
N PHE A 228 -16.81 5.17 -12.72
CA PHE A 228 -18.23 4.93 -12.75
C PHE A 228 -18.68 4.05 -11.58
N MET A 229 -19.84 4.35 -11.03
CA MET A 229 -20.42 3.66 -9.89
C MET A 229 -21.52 2.70 -10.33
N PRO A 230 -21.47 1.42 -9.92
CA PRO A 230 -22.66 0.59 -9.94
C PRO A 230 -23.76 1.19 -9.03
N VAL A 231 -25.02 0.94 -9.37
CA VAL A 231 -26.21 1.44 -8.62
C VAL A 231 -26.10 1.17 -7.10
N GLN A 232 -25.54 0.04 -6.71
CA GLN A 232 -25.36 -0.29 -5.28
C GLN A 232 -24.37 0.65 -4.59
N VAL A 233 -23.28 1.04 -5.26
CA VAL A 233 -22.29 2.00 -4.72
C VAL A 233 -22.93 3.36 -4.58
N GLU A 234 -23.61 3.81 -5.62
CA GLU A 234 -24.33 5.08 -5.65
C GLU A 234 -25.34 5.19 -4.49
N ASN A 235 -26.18 4.17 -4.32
CA ASN A 235 -27.19 4.13 -3.25
C ASN A 235 -26.54 4.20 -1.85
N GLU A 236 -25.48 3.47 -1.59
CA GLU A 236 -24.85 3.46 -0.26
C GLU A 236 -24.06 4.74 0.00
N LEU A 237 -23.47 5.35 -1.01
CA LEU A 237 -22.83 6.66 -0.90
C LEU A 237 -23.89 7.75 -0.63
N PHE A 238 -25.02 7.72 -1.34
CA PHE A 238 -26.11 8.66 -1.11
C PHE A 238 -26.63 8.58 0.33
N LYS A 239 -26.94 7.38 0.83
CA LYS A 239 -27.38 7.18 2.22
C LYS A 239 -26.37 7.73 3.23
N TYR A 240 -25.07 7.45 3.00
CA TYR A 240 -24.03 7.93 3.88
C TYR A 240 -23.89 9.46 3.84
N ILE A 241 -23.96 10.07 2.67
CA ILE A 241 -23.87 11.53 2.52
C ILE A 241 -25.07 12.21 3.23
N GLU A 242 -26.27 11.65 3.12
CA GLU A 242 -27.44 12.16 3.84
C GLU A 242 -27.27 12.02 5.38
N GLU A 243 -26.82 10.86 5.87
CA GLU A 243 -26.51 10.68 7.29
C GLU A 243 -25.44 11.66 7.76
N ARG A 244 -24.39 11.83 6.93
CA ARG A 244 -23.27 12.72 7.25
C ARG A 244 -23.70 14.18 7.44
N LYS A 245 -24.71 14.66 6.74
CA LYS A 245 -25.26 16.02 6.90
C LYS A 245 -25.82 16.28 8.30
N SER A 246 -26.27 15.24 8.97
CA SER A 246 -26.85 15.30 10.32
C SER A 246 -25.82 15.08 11.45
N LEU A 247 -24.54 14.83 11.10
CA LEU A 247 -23.50 14.58 12.11
C LEU A 247 -22.94 15.89 12.68
N ASP A 248 -22.88 15.96 14.01
CA ASP A 248 -22.23 17.06 14.73
C ASP A 248 -20.71 16.91 14.81
N GLY A 249 -20.02 18.03 14.98
CA GLY A 249 -18.57 18.05 15.26
C GLY A 249 -17.68 17.72 14.08
N ILE A 250 -18.17 17.88 12.85
CA ILE A 250 -17.37 17.76 11.63
C ILE A 250 -16.30 18.85 11.60
N LYS A 251 -15.05 18.45 11.42
CA LYS A 251 -13.86 19.33 11.34
C LYS A 251 -13.31 19.46 9.92
N ASP A 252 -13.57 18.47 9.06
CA ASP A 252 -13.23 18.51 7.63
C ASP A 252 -14.53 18.39 6.82
N ASN A 253 -15.07 19.55 6.46
CA ASN A 253 -16.34 19.63 5.73
C ASN A 253 -16.24 19.11 4.30
N ASN A 254 -15.06 19.13 3.70
CA ASN A 254 -14.84 18.69 2.33
C ASN A 254 -14.71 17.17 2.23
N ALA A 255 -14.09 16.52 3.24
CA ALA A 255 -13.84 15.09 3.19
C ALA A 255 -15.12 14.28 3.02
N LEU A 256 -15.17 13.37 2.05
CA LEU A 256 -16.29 12.43 1.92
C LEU A 256 -16.39 11.56 3.18
N PHE A 257 -15.34 10.82 3.50
CA PHE A 257 -15.33 9.91 4.65
C PHE A 257 -14.66 10.53 5.87
N ILE A 258 -15.40 10.63 6.97
CA ILE A 258 -14.94 11.23 8.22
C ILE A 258 -14.79 10.20 9.34
N SER A 259 -13.81 10.43 10.18
CA SER A 259 -13.57 9.65 11.40
C SER A 259 -14.56 10.06 12.51
N ARG A 260 -14.59 9.29 13.61
CA ARG A 260 -15.36 9.63 14.81
C ARG A 260 -14.98 10.97 15.45
N GLN A 261 -13.81 11.53 15.11
CA GLN A 261 -13.34 12.84 15.60
C GLN A 261 -13.71 13.97 14.63
N GLY A 262 -14.52 13.71 13.60
CA GLY A 262 -14.93 14.68 12.59
C GLY A 262 -13.82 15.03 11.55
N LYS A 263 -12.70 14.36 11.58
CA LYS A 263 -11.59 14.57 10.63
C LYS A 263 -11.67 13.56 9.48
N ARG A 264 -11.06 13.88 8.34
CA ARG A 264 -10.86 12.95 7.22
C ARG A 264 -10.31 11.62 7.73
N MET A 265 -10.83 10.51 7.19
CA MET A 265 -10.29 9.20 7.50
C MET A 265 -8.87 9.04 6.93
N THR A 266 -8.02 8.35 7.69
CA THR A 266 -6.66 8.02 7.25
C THR A 266 -6.64 6.61 6.66
N VAL A 267 -5.64 6.31 5.81
CA VAL A 267 -5.38 4.96 5.29
C VAL A 267 -5.34 3.94 6.43
N SER A 268 -4.60 4.24 7.51
CA SER A 268 -4.49 3.36 8.68
C SER A 268 -5.83 3.12 9.39
N SER A 269 -6.73 4.11 9.44
CA SER A 269 -8.06 3.93 10.04
C SER A 269 -8.94 3.02 9.20
N VAL A 270 -8.88 3.14 7.85
CA VAL A 270 -9.59 2.24 6.93
C VAL A 270 -9.04 0.82 7.01
N GLU A 271 -7.72 0.65 7.07
CA GLU A 271 -7.10 -0.68 7.22
C GLU A 271 -7.53 -1.37 8.53
N LYS A 272 -7.54 -0.64 9.64
CA LYS A 272 -8.01 -1.15 10.94
C LYS A 272 -9.50 -1.55 10.90
N MET A 273 -10.31 -0.72 10.26
CA MET A 273 -11.75 -0.98 10.06
C MET A 273 -11.95 -2.27 9.25
N ILE A 274 -11.29 -2.40 8.08
CA ILE A 274 -11.38 -3.60 7.23
C ILE A 274 -10.95 -4.83 8.01
N LYS A 275 -9.83 -4.77 8.74
CA LYS A 275 -9.36 -5.87 9.57
C LYS A 275 -10.39 -6.28 10.62
N LYS A 276 -11.03 -5.32 11.30
CA LYS A 276 -12.09 -5.58 12.30
C LYS A 276 -13.25 -6.40 11.69
N TYR A 277 -13.78 -5.96 10.55
CA TYR A 277 -14.90 -6.64 9.90
C TYR A 277 -14.50 -8.00 9.31
N CYS A 278 -13.33 -8.11 8.69
CA CYS A 278 -12.80 -9.38 8.21
C CYS A 278 -12.60 -10.41 9.34
N THR A 279 -12.07 -9.96 10.48
CA THR A 279 -11.91 -10.84 11.67
C THR A 279 -13.27 -11.31 12.16
N ALA A 280 -14.27 -10.43 12.25
CA ALA A 280 -15.63 -10.79 12.64
C ALA A 280 -16.28 -11.77 11.63
N ALA A 281 -15.95 -11.67 10.34
CA ALA A 281 -16.39 -12.58 9.29
C ALA A 281 -15.63 -13.93 9.27
N GLY A 282 -14.71 -14.15 10.21
CA GLY A 282 -13.89 -15.36 10.26
C GLY A 282 -12.83 -15.44 9.14
N ILE A 283 -12.47 -14.30 8.55
CA ILE A 283 -11.42 -14.20 7.54
C ILE A 283 -10.08 -14.01 8.27
N ILE A 284 -9.38 -15.12 8.49
CA ILE A 284 -8.15 -15.16 9.32
C ILE A 284 -6.91 -14.78 8.51
N ASP A 285 -6.93 -14.99 7.18
CA ASP A 285 -5.79 -14.70 6.31
C ASP A 285 -5.46 -13.20 6.33
N PRO A 286 -4.26 -12.80 6.82
CA PRO A 286 -3.87 -11.40 6.88
C PRO A 286 -3.81 -10.69 5.51
N ASP A 287 -3.55 -11.44 4.43
CA ASP A 287 -3.51 -10.89 3.07
C ASP A 287 -4.91 -10.64 2.50
N LYS A 288 -5.94 -11.27 3.06
CA LYS A 288 -7.36 -11.05 2.73
C LYS A 288 -8.00 -9.93 3.55
N SER A 289 -7.41 -9.57 4.69
CA SER A 289 -7.94 -8.56 5.62
C SER A 289 -7.36 -7.16 5.36
N ARG A 290 -7.14 -6.79 4.09
CA ARG A 290 -6.54 -5.51 3.66
C ARG A 290 -7.31 -4.90 2.49
N PRO A 291 -7.26 -3.56 2.30
CA PRO A 291 -7.92 -2.88 1.17
C PRO A 291 -7.61 -3.50 -0.20
N HIS A 292 -6.35 -3.87 -0.42
CA HIS A 292 -5.93 -4.52 -1.67
C HIS A 292 -6.61 -5.88 -1.93
N ALA A 293 -7.08 -6.59 -0.89
CA ALA A 293 -7.83 -7.83 -1.09
C ALA A 293 -9.23 -7.55 -1.66
N LEU A 294 -9.91 -6.52 -1.14
CA LEU A 294 -11.21 -6.10 -1.64
C LEU A 294 -11.11 -5.65 -3.10
N ARG A 295 -10.10 -4.84 -3.41
CA ARG A 295 -9.81 -4.42 -4.77
C ARG A 295 -9.50 -5.61 -5.71
N ARG A 296 -8.76 -6.63 -5.23
CA ARG A 296 -8.54 -7.88 -6.00
C ARG A 296 -9.85 -8.63 -6.22
N THR A 297 -10.70 -8.68 -5.20
CA THR A 297 -12.02 -9.32 -5.29
C THR A 297 -12.87 -8.68 -6.38
N PHE A 298 -12.88 -7.35 -6.46
CA PHE A 298 -13.54 -6.63 -7.56
C PHE A 298 -13.00 -7.06 -8.93
N ALA A 299 -11.67 -6.99 -9.12
CA ALA A 299 -11.07 -7.36 -10.41
C ALA A 299 -11.34 -8.82 -10.81
N CYS A 300 -11.27 -9.77 -9.84
CA CYS A 300 -11.56 -11.17 -10.11
C CYS A 300 -13.02 -11.39 -10.49
N ARG A 301 -13.96 -10.71 -9.85
CA ARG A 301 -15.39 -10.78 -10.21
C ARG A 301 -15.65 -10.32 -11.63
N LEU A 302 -15.09 -9.18 -12.04
CA LEU A 302 -15.23 -8.71 -13.41
C LEU A 302 -14.74 -9.74 -14.43
N LEU A 303 -13.62 -10.39 -14.13
CA LEU A 303 -13.06 -11.43 -15.00
C LEU A 303 -13.88 -12.73 -15.00
N GLU A 304 -14.47 -13.11 -13.85
CA GLU A 304 -15.42 -14.22 -13.72
C GLU A 304 -16.71 -13.95 -14.50
N ASP A 305 -17.15 -12.68 -14.52
CA ASP A 305 -18.29 -12.20 -15.31
C ASP A 305 -17.97 -12.03 -16.81
N GLY A 306 -16.75 -12.39 -17.24
CA GLY A 306 -16.34 -12.40 -18.66
C GLY A 306 -15.87 -11.06 -19.21
N VAL A 307 -15.64 -10.05 -18.34
CA VAL A 307 -15.11 -8.75 -18.78
C VAL A 307 -13.67 -8.92 -19.28
N ASP A 308 -13.36 -8.32 -20.43
CA ASP A 308 -12.02 -8.38 -21.03
C ASP A 308 -10.94 -7.82 -20.09
N ILE A 309 -9.79 -8.49 -20.06
CA ILE A 309 -8.70 -8.16 -19.15
C ILE A 309 -8.13 -6.74 -19.35
N LYS A 310 -8.21 -6.20 -20.57
CA LYS A 310 -7.76 -4.83 -20.85
C LYS A 310 -8.72 -3.84 -20.22
N MET A 311 -10.02 -4.09 -20.35
CA MET A 311 -11.06 -3.29 -19.69
C MET A 311 -10.92 -3.35 -18.17
N VAL A 312 -10.67 -4.52 -17.58
CA VAL A 312 -10.41 -4.65 -16.14
C VAL A 312 -9.16 -3.86 -15.73
N ALA A 313 -8.07 -3.91 -16.50
CA ALA A 313 -6.86 -3.14 -16.22
C ALA A 313 -7.12 -1.63 -16.27
N GLU A 314 -7.94 -1.16 -17.20
CA GLU A 314 -8.36 0.24 -17.33
C GLU A 314 -9.21 0.68 -16.13
N LEU A 315 -10.26 -0.07 -15.80
CA LEU A 315 -11.11 0.17 -14.62
C LEU A 315 -10.28 0.20 -13.32
N MET A 316 -9.28 -0.68 -13.21
CA MET A 316 -8.34 -0.70 -12.10
C MET A 316 -7.33 0.45 -12.16
N GLY A 317 -7.21 1.18 -13.27
CA GLY A 317 -6.20 2.22 -13.47
C GLY A 317 -4.78 1.69 -13.32
N HIS A 318 -4.49 0.56 -13.94
CA HIS A 318 -3.15 0.00 -14.03
C HIS A 318 -2.44 0.59 -15.24
N LYS A 319 -1.35 1.35 -15.03
CA LYS A 319 -0.51 1.90 -16.12
C LYS A 319 0.15 0.77 -16.96
N ASN A 320 0.34 -0.42 -16.37
CA ASN A 320 0.88 -1.60 -17.05
C ASN A 320 -0.09 -2.78 -16.92
N ILE A 321 -0.60 -3.24 -18.06
CA ILE A 321 -1.50 -4.39 -18.17
C ILE A 321 -0.87 -5.69 -17.66
N GLU A 322 0.48 -5.82 -17.68
CA GLU A 322 1.18 -6.99 -17.17
C GLU A 322 0.89 -7.27 -15.71
N VAL A 323 0.62 -6.23 -14.91
CA VAL A 323 0.25 -6.37 -13.49
C VAL A 323 -1.05 -7.15 -13.37
N THR A 324 -2.05 -6.80 -14.18
CA THR A 324 -3.34 -7.50 -14.24
C THR A 324 -3.16 -8.89 -14.82
N HIS A 325 -2.36 -9.03 -15.89
CA HIS A 325 -2.11 -10.28 -16.57
C HIS A 325 -1.40 -11.31 -15.68
N LYS A 326 -0.34 -10.92 -14.97
CA LYS A 326 0.36 -11.79 -14.01
C LYS A 326 -0.54 -12.26 -12.88
N PHE A 327 -1.38 -11.36 -12.37
CA PHE A 327 -2.34 -11.71 -11.34
C PHE A 327 -3.38 -12.70 -11.84
N TYR A 328 -3.95 -12.45 -13.03
CA TYR A 328 -4.98 -13.27 -13.63
C TYR A 328 -4.49 -14.63 -14.13
N ALA A 329 -3.33 -14.68 -14.79
CA ALA A 329 -2.74 -15.95 -15.25
C ALA A 329 -2.53 -16.94 -14.10
N GLN A 330 -2.27 -16.43 -12.90
CA GLN A 330 -2.10 -17.23 -11.69
C GLN A 330 -3.45 -17.63 -11.05
N TYR A 331 -4.46 -16.77 -11.12
CA TYR A 331 -5.78 -17.04 -10.58
C TYR A 331 -6.60 -18.01 -11.42
N ASN A 332 -6.40 -17.97 -12.73
CA ASN A 332 -7.18 -18.72 -13.72
C ASN A 332 -6.92 -20.25 -13.75
N SER A 333 -6.15 -20.80 -12.82
CA SER A 333 -5.95 -22.25 -12.74
C SER A 333 -7.25 -23.01 -12.39
N ALA A 334 -8.20 -22.38 -11.69
CA ALA A 334 -9.51 -22.96 -11.42
C ALA A 334 -10.40 -22.90 -12.65
N ALA A 335 -10.52 -21.74 -13.31
CA ALA A 335 -11.26 -21.61 -14.56
C ALA A 335 -10.66 -22.48 -15.68
N LYS A 336 -9.33 -22.59 -15.75
CA LYS A 336 -8.67 -23.55 -16.67
C LYS A 336 -9.08 -25.00 -16.38
N ARG A 337 -9.19 -25.40 -15.11
CA ARG A 337 -9.66 -26.73 -14.74
C ARG A 337 -11.12 -26.97 -15.17
N ASP A 338 -11.97 -25.97 -14.99
CA ASP A 338 -13.38 -26.07 -15.35
C ASP A 338 -13.57 -26.10 -16.87
N VAL A 339 -12.82 -25.28 -17.61
CA VAL A 339 -12.75 -25.36 -19.08
C VAL A 339 -12.26 -26.73 -19.51
N MET A 340 -11.16 -27.24 -18.93
CA MET A 340 -10.62 -28.55 -19.27
C MET A 340 -11.54 -29.73 -18.92
N ARG A 341 -12.35 -29.61 -17.87
CA ARG A 341 -13.35 -30.59 -17.47
C ARG A 341 -14.55 -30.63 -18.44
N ASN A 342 -14.85 -29.49 -19.06
CA ASN A 342 -16.00 -29.36 -19.98
C ASN A 342 -15.61 -29.47 -21.44
N ILE A 343 -14.33 -29.71 -21.75
CA ILE A 343 -13.92 -30.04 -23.11
C ILE A 343 -14.41 -31.45 -23.42
N ASP A 344 -15.34 -31.55 -24.35
CA ASP A 344 -15.71 -32.83 -24.94
C ASP A 344 -14.64 -33.24 -25.92
N VAL A 345 -13.79 -34.22 -25.52
CA VAL A 345 -12.71 -34.79 -26.36
C VAL A 345 -13.24 -35.77 -27.37
N THR A 346 -14.50 -36.17 -27.21
CA THR A 346 -15.09 -37.20 -28.10
C THR A 346 -15.82 -36.59 -29.29
N GLY A 347 -16.08 -35.25 -29.23
CA GLY A 347 -16.76 -34.47 -30.24
C GLY A 347 -17.64 -35.35 -31.11
N ASP A 348 -18.93 -35.18 -31.12
CA ASP A 348 -19.91 -35.98 -31.86
C ASP A 348 -19.31 -36.52 -33.17
N ILE A 349 -18.73 -37.72 -33.10
CA ILE A 349 -18.47 -38.53 -34.31
C ILE A 349 -19.85 -39.02 -34.73
N LYS A 350 -20.53 -38.22 -35.52
CA LYS A 350 -21.67 -38.66 -36.35
C LYS A 350 -21.16 -39.20 -37.66
#